data_684c1818a0d99d22714abc46d6165cf2
#
_entry.id   684c1818a0d99d22714abc46d6165cf2
#
_cell.length_a   1.000
_cell.length_b   1.000
_cell.length_c   1.000
_cell.angle_alpha   90.00
_cell.angle_beta   90.00
_cell.angle_gamma   90.00
#
_symmetry.space_group_name_H-M   'P 1'
#
loop_
_entity.id
_entity.type
_entity.pdbx_description
1 polymer ?
#
loop_
_entity_poly.entity_id
_entity_poly.type
_entity_poly.pdbx_seq_one_letter_code
_entity_poly.pdbx_strand_id
1 'polypeptide(L)'
;SDAKEMSTLSTDVTTESRVPPTGRGRRSARATASSVLFYAVMTAISLVYLIPLLWMVLSSFKSQSQIFDSPWSLPTSFDLAILGEAWRRGGLGTYVLNSILVTTISVVGILLFGSMAAFALSRLKFRLRGFFLVFLALGLLLPVQAYFVAQSTLLDRLRINDTRWALIVPYIGLGLSLAVYLLKAYLDSLP
;
A
#
# COMPACT_ATOMS: atom_id res chain seq x y z
N SER A 1 44.63 38.18 66.79
CA SER A 1 44.97 38.48 65.42
C SER A 1 43.99 37.87 64.37
N ASP A 2 43.08 37.00 64.82
CA ASP A 2 42.20 36.22 63.92
C ASP A 2 40.73 36.62 63.85
N ALA A 3 40.35 37.76 64.47
CA ALA A 3 38.94 38.20 64.51
C ALA A 3 38.59 39.25 63.44
N LYS A 4 39.52 39.63 62.55
CA LYS A 4 39.30 40.70 61.54
C LYS A 4 39.22 40.23 60.11
N GLU A 5 39.53 38.95 59.86
CA GLU A 5 39.46 38.33 58.52
C GLU A 5 38.12 37.59 58.24
N MET A 6 37.29 37.44 59.25
CA MET A 6 36.02 36.69 59.08
C MET A 6 34.81 37.57 58.83
N SER A 7 35.02 38.89 58.65
CA SER A 7 33.94 39.88 58.42
C SER A 7 33.78 40.36 56.95
N THR A 8 34.61 39.88 56.03
CA THR A 8 34.60 40.34 54.64
C THR A 8 34.10 39.29 53.60
N LEU A 9 33.61 38.13 54.07
CA LEU A 9 33.15 37.03 53.18
C LEU A 9 31.63 36.83 53.15
N SER A 10 30.84 37.82 53.64
CA SER A 10 29.37 37.68 53.74
C SER A 10 28.55 38.67 52.93
N THR A 11 29.12 39.22 51.85
CA THR A 11 28.35 40.18 50.98
C THR A 11 28.72 40.01 49.53
N ASP A 12 28.37 38.90 48.92
CA ASP A 12 28.23 38.83 47.46
C ASP A 12 27.73 37.49 46.96
N VAL A 13 26.53 37.05 47.35
CA VAL A 13 25.80 35.96 46.68
C VAL A 13 24.31 36.30 46.58
N THR A 14 23.98 37.34 45.83
CA THR A 14 22.65 37.51 45.24
C THR A 14 22.76 38.06 43.84
N THR A 15 23.49 37.31 43.00
CA THR A 15 23.32 37.48 41.55
C THR A 15 22.08 36.70 41.15
N GLU A 16 20.96 37.35 41.22
CA GLU A 16 19.70 36.89 40.69
C GLU A 16 19.84 36.68 39.19
N SER A 17 20.07 35.45 38.81
CA SER A 17 20.10 35.00 37.38
C SER A 17 18.67 35.22 36.81
N ARG A 18 18.44 36.39 36.22
CA ARG A 18 17.28 36.64 35.38
C ARG A 18 17.34 35.68 34.19
N VAL A 19 16.65 34.55 34.33
CA VAL A 19 16.36 33.66 33.20
C VAL A 19 15.49 34.46 32.23
N PRO A 20 15.92 34.71 30.99
CA PRO A 20 15.10 35.42 30.03
C PRO A 20 13.82 34.61 29.77
N PRO A 21 12.65 35.23 29.62
CA PRO A 21 11.41 34.52 29.35
C PRO A 21 11.57 33.78 28.03
N THR A 22 11.63 32.44 28.13
CA THR A 22 11.75 31.55 26.97
C THR A 22 10.54 31.79 26.09
N GLY A 23 10.79 32.20 24.85
CA GLY A 23 9.78 32.47 23.82
C GLY A 23 9.04 31.18 23.35
N ARG A 24 8.52 30.41 24.31
CA ARG A 24 7.77 29.16 24.09
C ARG A 24 6.39 29.39 23.45
N GLY A 25 5.77 30.54 23.61
CA GLY A 25 4.41 30.81 23.12
C GLY A 25 4.30 30.93 21.60
N ARG A 26 5.27 31.56 20.94
CA ARG A 26 5.21 31.79 19.48
C ARG A 26 5.54 30.57 18.66
N ARG A 27 6.42 29.69 19.15
CA ARG A 27 6.75 28.40 18.47
C ARG A 27 5.58 27.42 18.56
N SER A 28 4.87 27.38 19.67
CA SER A 28 3.69 26.53 19.87
C SER A 28 2.55 26.92 18.92
N ALA A 29 2.20 28.20 18.80
CA ALA A 29 1.13 28.66 17.92
C ALA A 29 1.41 28.39 16.43
N ARG A 30 2.66 28.57 15.98
CA ARG A 30 3.05 28.27 14.59
C ARG A 30 3.04 26.77 14.30
N ALA A 31 3.48 25.92 15.24
CA ALA A 31 3.40 24.47 15.10
C ALA A 31 1.94 23.98 15.03
N THR A 32 1.06 24.56 15.86
CA THR A 32 -0.38 24.25 15.84
C THR A 32 -1.03 24.71 14.52
N ALA A 33 -0.75 25.92 14.05
CA ALA A 33 -1.29 26.43 12.79
C ALA A 33 -0.84 25.60 11.58
N SER A 34 0.42 25.18 11.53
CA SER A 34 0.93 24.33 10.45
C SER A 34 0.30 22.94 10.48
N SER A 35 0.07 22.38 11.66
CA SER A 35 -0.63 21.09 11.80
C SER A 35 -2.09 21.20 11.37
N VAL A 36 -2.79 22.24 11.77
CA VAL A 36 -4.19 22.47 11.34
C VAL A 36 -4.26 22.61 9.82
N LEU A 37 -3.37 23.40 9.22
CA LEU A 37 -3.32 23.55 7.77
C LEU A 37 -3.02 22.22 7.07
N PHE A 38 -2.07 21.44 7.58
CA PHE A 38 -1.75 20.11 7.05
C PHE A 38 -2.98 19.19 7.09
N TYR A 39 -3.65 19.08 8.23
CA TYR A 39 -4.85 18.24 8.34
C TYR A 39 -6.00 18.77 7.47
N ALA A 40 -6.19 20.08 7.36
CA ALA A 40 -7.19 20.66 6.48
C ALA A 40 -6.93 20.29 5.01
N VAL A 41 -5.68 20.40 4.55
CA VAL A 41 -5.29 20.02 3.17
C VAL A 41 -5.47 18.52 2.97
N MET A 42 -5.03 17.70 3.91
CA MET A 42 -5.19 16.23 3.80
C MET A 42 -6.67 15.83 3.79
N THR A 43 -7.49 16.47 4.62
CA THR A 43 -8.95 16.24 4.62
C THR A 43 -9.58 16.66 3.31
N ALA A 44 -9.21 17.82 2.76
CA ALA A 44 -9.72 18.29 1.48
C ALA A 44 -9.35 17.33 0.34
N ILE A 45 -8.11 16.87 0.29
CA ILE A 45 -7.66 15.87 -0.68
C ILE A 45 -8.44 14.57 -0.51
N SER A 46 -8.60 14.08 0.73
CA SER A 46 -9.35 12.85 1.02
C SER A 46 -10.81 12.96 0.56
N LEU A 47 -11.45 14.11 0.79
CA LEU A 47 -12.82 14.35 0.33
C LEU A 47 -12.93 14.31 -1.20
N VAL A 48 -11.97 14.90 -1.91
CA VAL A 48 -11.93 14.86 -3.39
C VAL A 48 -11.85 13.41 -3.89
N TYR A 49 -11.05 12.56 -3.25
CA TYR A 49 -10.98 11.13 -3.61
C TYR A 49 -12.21 10.33 -3.19
N LEU A 50 -12.91 10.75 -2.14
CA LEU A 50 -14.15 10.09 -1.71
C LEU A 50 -15.36 10.40 -2.59
N ILE A 51 -15.42 11.58 -3.22
CA ILE A 51 -16.55 11.98 -4.09
C ILE A 51 -16.86 10.93 -5.16
N PRO A 52 -15.92 10.47 -6.00
CA PRO A 52 -16.24 9.49 -7.03
C PRO A 52 -16.66 8.13 -6.45
N LEU A 53 -16.12 7.73 -5.30
CA LEU A 53 -16.52 6.50 -4.63
C LEU A 53 -17.96 6.59 -4.10
N LEU A 54 -18.30 7.69 -3.43
CA LEU A 54 -19.67 7.95 -2.95
C LEU A 54 -20.64 8.02 -4.12
N TRP A 55 -20.25 8.71 -5.20
CA TRP A 55 -21.08 8.79 -6.41
C TRP A 55 -21.32 7.40 -7.02
N MET A 56 -20.30 6.56 -7.09
CA MET A 56 -20.42 5.18 -7.58
C MET A 56 -21.38 4.35 -6.71
N VAL A 57 -21.25 4.45 -5.37
CA VAL A 57 -22.16 3.76 -4.44
C VAL A 57 -23.59 4.26 -4.59
N LEU A 58 -23.80 5.57 -4.64
CA LEU A 58 -25.13 6.13 -4.83
C LEU A 58 -25.73 5.75 -6.20
N SER A 59 -24.92 5.72 -7.25
CA SER A 59 -25.32 5.34 -8.59
C SER A 59 -25.72 3.88 -8.71
N SER A 60 -25.20 2.99 -7.85
CA SER A 60 -25.58 1.57 -7.85
C SER A 60 -27.05 1.32 -7.47
N PHE A 61 -27.72 2.29 -6.85
CA PHE A 61 -29.13 2.25 -6.51
C PHE A 61 -30.03 2.99 -7.52
N LYS A 62 -29.45 3.59 -8.58
CA LYS A 62 -30.21 4.31 -9.60
C LYS A 62 -30.61 3.41 -10.75
N SER A 63 -31.79 3.66 -11.33
CA SER A 63 -32.16 3.08 -12.60
C SER A 63 -31.31 3.66 -13.75
N GLN A 64 -31.26 2.96 -14.87
CA GLN A 64 -30.48 3.40 -16.04
C GLN A 64 -30.93 4.79 -16.53
N SER A 65 -32.22 5.10 -16.54
CA SER A 65 -32.73 6.44 -16.89
C SER A 65 -32.24 7.51 -15.92
N GLN A 66 -32.26 7.27 -14.61
CA GLN A 66 -31.76 8.21 -13.62
C GLN A 66 -30.26 8.48 -13.73
N ILE A 67 -29.46 7.49 -14.15
CA ILE A 67 -28.03 7.68 -14.35
C ILE A 67 -27.76 8.63 -15.52
N PHE A 68 -28.51 8.53 -16.63
CA PHE A 68 -28.29 9.34 -17.82
C PHE A 68 -29.01 10.68 -17.76
N ASP A 69 -30.25 10.75 -17.23
CA ASP A 69 -31.04 11.98 -17.21
C ASP A 69 -30.62 12.92 -16.08
N SER A 70 -30.18 12.37 -14.97
CA SER A 70 -29.82 13.13 -13.77
C SER A 70 -28.63 12.50 -13.03
N PRO A 71 -27.38 12.59 -13.57
CA PRO A 71 -26.22 11.92 -13.02
C PRO A 71 -25.91 12.29 -11.57
N TRP A 72 -26.12 13.54 -11.21
CA TRP A 72 -25.77 14.09 -9.90
C TRP A 72 -26.93 14.09 -8.89
N SER A 73 -28.12 13.63 -9.26
CA SER A 73 -29.24 13.50 -8.33
C SER A 73 -28.96 12.39 -7.30
N LEU A 74 -29.63 12.47 -6.17
CA LEU A 74 -29.67 11.34 -5.24
C LEU A 74 -30.62 10.24 -5.78
N PRO A 75 -30.40 8.96 -5.44
CA PRO A 75 -31.31 7.91 -5.82
C PRO A 75 -32.71 8.17 -5.22
N THR A 76 -33.75 7.98 -6.01
CA THR A 76 -35.15 8.17 -5.55
C THR A 76 -35.66 7.02 -4.70
N SER A 77 -35.03 5.85 -4.79
CA SER A 77 -35.31 4.65 -3.98
C SER A 77 -34.04 3.84 -3.78
N PHE A 78 -33.93 3.18 -2.66
CA PHE A 78 -32.85 2.21 -2.38
C PHE A 78 -33.39 0.80 -2.66
N ASP A 79 -33.51 0.46 -3.93
CA ASP A 79 -34.03 -0.84 -4.33
C ASP A 79 -32.90 -1.87 -4.52
N LEU A 80 -32.83 -2.83 -3.62
CA LEU A 80 -31.84 -3.91 -3.68
C LEU A 80 -32.14 -4.91 -4.83
N ALA A 81 -33.35 -4.89 -5.42
CA ALA A 81 -33.65 -5.74 -6.56
C ALA A 81 -32.80 -5.39 -7.77
N ILE A 82 -32.43 -4.12 -7.94
CA ILE A 82 -31.49 -3.64 -9.00
C ILE A 82 -30.14 -4.36 -8.87
N LEU A 83 -29.63 -4.49 -7.67
CA LEU A 83 -28.35 -5.18 -7.41
C LEU A 83 -28.48 -6.70 -7.71
N GLY A 84 -29.61 -7.31 -7.33
CA GLY A 84 -29.89 -8.71 -7.62
C GLY A 84 -30.02 -8.98 -9.12
N GLU A 85 -30.60 -8.06 -9.86
CA GLU A 85 -30.72 -8.14 -11.32
C GLU A 85 -29.37 -7.94 -12.01
N ALA A 86 -28.58 -6.97 -11.57
CA ALA A 86 -27.22 -6.75 -12.04
C ALA A 86 -26.32 -7.99 -11.79
N TRP A 87 -26.46 -8.62 -10.61
CA TRP A 87 -25.75 -9.85 -10.29
C TRP A 87 -26.11 -10.99 -11.25
N ARG A 88 -27.39 -11.19 -11.51
CA ARG A 88 -27.87 -12.26 -12.41
C ARG A 88 -27.55 -11.98 -13.87
N ARG A 89 -27.89 -10.78 -14.36
CA ARG A 89 -27.67 -10.41 -15.77
C ARG A 89 -26.18 -10.26 -16.12
N GLY A 90 -25.41 -9.72 -15.19
CA GLY A 90 -23.97 -9.55 -15.36
C GLY A 90 -23.16 -10.83 -15.19
N GLY A 91 -23.76 -11.94 -14.75
CA GLY A 91 -23.05 -13.20 -14.49
C GLY A 91 -21.97 -13.06 -13.41
N LEU A 92 -22.12 -12.09 -12.48
CA LEU A 92 -21.07 -11.71 -11.52
C LEU A 92 -20.62 -12.89 -10.64
N GLY A 93 -21.54 -13.84 -10.34
CA GLY A 93 -21.18 -15.05 -9.60
C GLY A 93 -20.06 -15.86 -10.28
N THR A 94 -20.14 -16.03 -11.59
CA THR A 94 -19.09 -16.73 -12.36
C THR A 94 -17.76 -15.98 -12.32
N TYR A 95 -17.78 -14.65 -12.47
CA TYR A 95 -16.58 -13.84 -12.41
C TYR A 95 -15.93 -13.85 -11.02
N VAL A 96 -16.73 -13.76 -9.96
CA VAL A 96 -16.25 -13.86 -8.58
C VAL A 96 -15.61 -15.22 -8.32
N LEU A 97 -16.25 -16.31 -8.71
CA LEU A 97 -15.68 -17.66 -8.55
C LEU A 97 -14.38 -17.82 -9.35
N ASN A 98 -14.33 -17.33 -10.57
CA ASN A 98 -13.10 -17.34 -11.37
C ASN A 98 -11.98 -16.54 -10.70
N SER A 99 -12.28 -15.35 -10.18
CA SER A 99 -11.31 -14.51 -9.47
C SER A 99 -10.79 -15.20 -8.21
N ILE A 100 -11.66 -15.79 -7.41
CA ILE A 100 -11.27 -16.56 -6.21
C ILE A 100 -10.35 -17.72 -6.60
N LEU A 101 -10.70 -18.47 -7.61
CA LEU A 101 -9.91 -19.63 -8.07
C LEU A 101 -8.53 -19.20 -8.57
N VAL A 102 -8.49 -18.20 -9.48
CA VAL A 102 -7.23 -17.70 -10.04
C VAL A 102 -6.34 -17.14 -8.94
N THR A 103 -6.90 -16.32 -8.05
CA THR A 103 -6.14 -15.71 -6.93
C THR A 103 -5.61 -16.79 -5.99
N THR A 104 -6.45 -17.74 -5.58
CA THR A 104 -6.05 -18.80 -4.64
C THR A 104 -4.91 -19.65 -5.22
N ILE A 105 -5.03 -20.11 -6.46
CA ILE A 105 -4.00 -20.92 -7.09
C ILE A 105 -2.71 -20.11 -7.25
N SER A 106 -2.82 -18.85 -7.66
CA SER A 106 -1.65 -17.98 -7.83
C SER A 106 -0.94 -17.73 -6.49
N VAL A 107 -1.66 -17.40 -5.42
CA VAL A 107 -1.09 -17.18 -4.09
C VAL A 107 -0.44 -18.45 -3.55
N VAL A 108 -1.10 -19.60 -3.64
CA VAL A 108 -0.52 -20.89 -3.23
C VAL A 108 0.75 -21.18 -4.02
N GLY A 109 0.73 -20.95 -5.33
CA GLY A 109 1.92 -21.14 -6.19
C GLY A 109 3.07 -20.21 -5.80
N ILE A 110 2.77 -18.90 -5.55
CA ILE A 110 3.76 -17.92 -5.11
C ILE A 110 4.38 -18.34 -3.76
N LEU A 111 3.55 -18.72 -2.79
CA LEU A 111 4.02 -19.12 -1.47
C LEU A 111 4.84 -20.41 -1.54
N LEU A 112 4.40 -21.41 -2.30
CA LEU A 112 5.10 -22.69 -2.44
C LEU A 112 6.46 -22.49 -3.12
N PHE A 113 6.46 -21.98 -4.35
CA PHE A 113 7.70 -21.81 -5.12
C PHE A 113 8.59 -20.71 -4.53
N GLY A 114 7.99 -19.64 -4.01
CA GLY A 114 8.69 -18.54 -3.35
C GLY A 114 9.42 -18.99 -2.09
N SER A 115 8.78 -19.79 -1.22
CA SER A 115 9.42 -20.31 -0.01
C SER A 115 10.53 -21.30 -0.33
N MET A 116 10.32 -22.19 -1.31
CA MET A 116 11.37 -23.13 -1.76
C MET A 116 12.59 -22.37 -2.30
N ALA A 117 12.36 -21.38 -3.17
CA ALA A 117 13.44 -20.58 -3.75
C ALA A 117 14.13 -19.71 -2.69
N ALA A 118 13.38 -19.06 -1.80
CA ALA A 118 13.93 -18.28 -0.72
C ALA A 118 14.79 -19.13 0.24
N PHE A 119 14.32 -20.32 0.60
CA PHE A 119 15.08 -21.26 1.41
C PHE A 119 16.38 -21.67 0.72
N ALA A 120 16.31 -22.07 -0.55
CA ALA A 120 17.48 -22.44 -1.33
C ALA A 120 18.49 -21.28 -1.42
N LEU A 121 18.00 -20.06 -1.68
CA LEU A 121 18.84 -18.87 -1.80
C LEU A 121 19.32 -18.32 -0.43
N SER A 122 18.72 -18.68 0.68
CA SER A 122 19.16 -18.30 2.02
C SER A 122 20.14 -19.31 2.61
N ARG A 123 19.79 -20.59 2.58
CA ARG A 123 20.48 -21.66 3.34
C ARG A 123 21.43 -22.49 2.51
N LEU A 124 21.24 -22.65 1.20
CA LEU A 124 22.09 -23.47 0.37
C LEU A 124 23.24 -22.66 -0.23
N LYS A 125 24.43 -23.25 -0.25
CA LYS A 125 25.62 -22.71 -0.91
C LYS A 125 25.76 -23.36 -2.30
N PHE A 126 25.42 -22.63 -3.37
CA PHE A 126 25.60 -23.10 -4.73
C PHE A 126 26.15 -22.00 -5.66
N ARG A 127 26.78 -22.40 -6.74
CA ARG A 127 27.60 -21.52 -7.59
C ARG A 127 26.79 -20.41 -8.28
N LEU A 128 25.52 -20.65 -8.61
CA LEU A 128 24.65 -19.73 -9.34
C LEU A 128 23.76 -18.85 -8.45
N ARG A 129 23.94 -18.89 -7.13
CA ARG A 129 23.11 -18.12 -6.18
C ARG A 129 23.00 -16.64 -6.53
N GLY A 130 24.16 -16.00 -6.84
CA GLY A 130 24.19 -14.58 -7.21
C GLY A 130 23.43 -14.29 -8.50
N PHE A 131 23.55 -15.16 -9.49
CA PHE A 131 22.81 -15.05 -10.75
C PHE A 131 21.31 -15.05 -10.52
N PHE A 132 20.78 -16.01 -9.75
CA PHE A 132 19.34 -16.08 -9.48
C PHE A 132 18.83 -14.86 -8.70
N LEU A 133 19.62 -14.33 -7.76
CA LEU A 133 19.26 -13.11 -7.05
C LEU A 133 19.16 -11.90 -8.00
N VAL A 134 20.14 -11.72 -8.88
CA VAL A 134 20.10 -10.64 -9.87
C VAL A 134 18.95 -10.84 -10.87
N PHE A 135 18.74 -12.06 -11.33
CA PHE A 135 17.64 -12.39 -12.24
C PHE A 135 16.26 -12.03 -11.65
N LEU A 136 16.02 -12.40 -10.38
CA LEU A 136 14.78 -12.04 -9.68
C LEU A 136 14.67 -10.53 -9.45
N ALA A 137 15.80 -9.84 -9.16
CA ALA A 137 15.81 -8.39 -9.02
C ALA A 137 15.42 -7.68 -10.32
N LEU A 138 15.89 -8.15 -11.45
CA LEU A 138 15.50 -7.63 -12.76
C LEU A 138 13.99 -7.78 -13.00
N GLY A 139 13.39 -8.88 -12.53
CA GLY A 139 11.94 -9.06 -12.58
C GLY A 139 11.14 -7.99 -11.81
N LEU A 140 11.70 -7.42 -10.73
CA LEU A 140 11.09 -6.31 -9.98
C LEU A 140 11.26 -4.95 -10.66
N LEU A 141 12.32 -4.78 -11.46
CA LEU A 141 12.63 -3.51 -12.12
C LEU A 141 11.87 -3.32 -13.44
N LEU A 142 11.44 -4.41 -14.06
CA LEU A 142 10.73 -4.33 -15.34
C LEU A 142 9.28 -3.88 -15.11
N PRO A 143 8.84 -2.78 -15.75
CA PRO A 143 7.44 -2.39 -15.70
C PRO A 143 6.58 -3.43 -16.45
N VAL A 144 5.46 -3.81 -15.84
CA VAL A 144 4.54 -4.83 -16.40
C VAL A 144 4.14 -4.50 -17.85
N GLN A 145 3.97 -3.22 -18.14
CA GLN A 145 3.58 -2.73 -19.47
C GLN A 145 4.61 -3.06 -20.55
N ALA A 146 5.89 -3.14 -20.20
CA ALA A 146 6.98 -3.36 -21.17
C ALA A 146 6.96 -4.77 -21.78
N TYR A 147 6.48 -5.77 -21.04
CA TYR A 147 6.47 -7.15 -21.53
C TYR A 147 5.07 -7.69 -21.85
N PHE A 148 4.02 -6.89 -21.67
CA PHE A 148 2.62 -7.32 -21.86
C PHE A 148 2.36 -7.91 -23.23
N VAL A 149 2.86 -7.29 -24.30
CA VAL A 149 2.70 -7.78 -25.69
C VAL A 149 3.45 -9.10 -25.89
N ALA A 150 4.68 -9.19 -25.41
CA ALA A 150 5.48 -10.41 -25.50
C ALA A 150 4.84 -11.56 -24.70
N GLN A 151 4.30 -11.27 -23.51
CA GLN A 151 3.57 -12.23 -22.69
C GLN A 151 2.33 -12.75 -23.43
N SER A 152 1.50 -11.87 -23.99
CA SER A 152 0.30 -12.25 -24.75
C SER A 152 0.67 -13.17 -25.91
N THR A 153 1.70 -12.79 -26.70
CA THR A 153 2.19 -13.61 -27.82
C THR A 153 2.68 -14.99 -27.36
N LEU A 154 3.34 -15.06 -26.21
CA LEU A 154 3.81 -16.34 -25.67
C LEU A 154 2.63 -17.22 -25.23
N LEU A 155 1.64 -16.64 -24.56
CA LEU A 155 0.44 -17.37 -24.10
C LEU A 155 -0.37 -17.91 -25.29
N ASP A 156 -0.46 -17.14 -26.39
CA ASP A 156 -1.08 -17.56 -27.64
C ASP A 156 -0.32 -18.77 -28.27
N ARG A 157 1.00 -18.69 -28.34
CA ARG A 157 1.83 -19.80 -28.84
C ARG A 157 1.68 -21.05 -28.00
N LEU A 158 1.52 -20.91 -26.68
CA LEU A 158 1.29 -22.01 -25.77
C LEU A 158 -0.17 -22.50 -25.80
N ARG A 159 -1.07 -21.84 -26.54
CA ARG A 159 -2.50 -22.14 -26.63
C ARG A 159 -3.24 -22.12 -25.28
N ILE A 160 -2.82 -21.26 -24.37
CA ILE A 160 -3.42 -21.11 -23.03
C ILE A 160 -4.07 -19.74 -22.82
N ASN A 161 -4.06 -18.86 -23.85
CA ASN A 161 -4.52 -17.47 -23.72
C ASN A 161 -5.98 -17.37 -23.27
N ASP A 162 -6.87 -18.24 -23.78
CA ASP A 162 -8.30 -18.26 -23.42
C ASP A 162 -8.61 -19.13 -22.19
N THR A 163 -7.61 -19.41 -21.38
CA THR A 163 -7.77 -20.23 -20.19
C THR A 163 -7.44 -19.43 -18.92
N ARG A 164 -7.83 -19.95 -17.73
CA ARG A 164 -7.43 -19.37 -16.45
C ARG A 164 -5.92 -19.37 -16.24
N TRP A 165 -5.18 -20.27 -16.90
CA TRP A 165 -3.73 -20.34 -16.86
C TRP A 165 -3.05 -19.11 -17.46
N ALA A 166 -3.74 -18.41 -18.38
CA ALA A 166 -3.26 -17.15 -18.94
C ALA A 166 -3.07 -16.05 -17.88
N LEU A 167 -3.77 -16.16 -16.75
CA LEU A 167 -3.62 -15.26 -15.59
C LEU A 167 -2.74 -15.87 -14.50
N ILE A 168 -2.96 -17.15 -14.18
CA ILE A 168 -2.28 -17.83 -13.07
C ILE A 168 -0.76 -17.85 -13.26
N VAL A 169 -0.30 -18.25 -14.45
CA VAL A 169 1.14 -18.38 -14.73
C VAL A 169 1.89 -17.05 -14.63
N PRO A 170 1.43 -15.96 -15.28
CA PRO A 170 2.06 -14.66 -15.11
C PRO A 170 1.98 -14.12 -13.67
N TYR A 171 0.87 -14.31 -12.96
CA TYR A 171 0.73 -13.84 -11.57
C TYR A 171 1.73 -14.54 -10.64
N ILE A 172 1.93 -15.85 -10.82
CA ILE A 172 2.97 -16.58 -10.07
C ILE A 172 4.35 -16.02 -10.42
N GLY A 173 4.66 -15.87 -11.72
CA GLY A 173 5.97 -15.36 -12.16
C GLY A 173 6.30 -13.97 -11.59
N LEU A 174 5.35 -13.05 -11.65
CA LEU A 174 5.50 -11.68 -11.11
C LEU A 174 5.63 -11.67 -9.59
N GLY A 175 4.78 -12.46 -8.91
CA GLY A 175 4.77 -12.53 -7.46
C GLY A 175 6.00 -13.21 -6.87
N LEU A 176 6.63 -14.13 -7.61
CA LEU A 176 7.82 -14.86 -7.15
C LEU A 176 8.98 -13.94 -6.80
N SER A 177 9.27 -12.95 -7.63
CA SER A 177 10.39 -12.06 -7.40
C SER A 177 10.30 -11.36 -6.04
N LEU A 178 9.17 -10.74 -5.74
CA LEU A 178 8.95 -10.06 -4.46
C LEU A 178 8.91 -11.04 -3.29
N ALA A 179 8.18 -12.14 -3.44
CA ALA A 179 8.03 -13.15 -2.40
C ALA A 179 9.38 -13.74 -1.98
N VAL A 180 10.24 -14.07 -2.95
CA VAL A 180 11.58 -14.61 -2.68
C VAL A 180 12.44 -13.60 -1.93
N TYR A 181 12.43 -12.34 -2.32
CA TYR A 181 13.22 -11.31 -1.63
C TYR A 181 12.76 -11.11 -0.20
N LEU A 182 11.44 -10.99 0.04
CA LEU A 182 10.90 -10.81 1.39
C LEU A 182 11.16 -12.01 2.28
N LEU A 183 10.86 -13.22 1.79
CA LEU A 183 11.07 -14.45 2.54
C LEU A 183 12.56 -14.71 2.80
N LYS A 184 13.42 -14.46 1.81
CA LYS A 184 14.87 -14.58 1.99
C LYS A 184 15.39 -13.60 3.04
N ALA A 185 14.99 -12.33 3.00
CA ALA A 185 15.39 -11.35 4.01
C ALA A 185 14.97 -11.78 5.43
N TYR A 186 13.77 -12.34 5.57
CA TYR A 186 13.30 -12.90 6.82
C TYR A 186 14.14 -14.11 7.25
N LEU A 187 14.37 -15.07 6.35
CA LEU A 187 15.16 -16.28 6.65
C LEU A 187 16.61 -15.95 7.01
N ASP A 188 17.21 -14.94 6.37
CA ASP A 188 18.58 -14.51 6.68
C ASP A 188 18.69 -13.84 8.07
N SER A 189 17.59 -13.33 8.64
CA SER A 189 17.53 -12.76 9.98
C SER A 189 17.41 -13.80 11.08
N LEU A 190 17.06 -15.03 10.73
CA LEU A 190 16.95 -16.14 11.69
C LEU A 190 18.30 -16.81 11.88
N PRO A 191 18.65 -17.18 13.15
CA PRO A 191 19.90 -17.84 13.46
C PRO A 191 20.04 -19.23 12.83
#